data_57010b9492bdd3b1ceb7658fdc5e3c14
#
_entry.id   57010b9492bdd3b1ceb7658fdc5e3c14
#
_cell.length_a   1.000
_cell.length_b   1.000
_cell.length_c   1.000
_cell.angle_alpha   90.00
_cell.angle_beta   90.00
_cell.angle_gamma   90.00
#
_symmetry.space_group_name_H-M   'P 1'
#
loop_
_entity.id
_entity.type
_entity.pdbx_description
1 polymer ?
#
loop_
_entity_poly.entity_id
_entity_poly.type
_entity_poly.pdbx_seq_one_letter_code
_entity_poly.pdbx_strand_id
1 'polypeptide(L)'
;FGEKAREVRDTSLRVPHGEKGTVTDVKIFTRDDVDDLPSDVNQMVKVSVAHKRKITAGDKMAGRHGNKGVVSKIVALEDMPYQNDGSPVEIILNPIGVPSRMNIGQIYETHLGLAAKTLGYRAITPVFDGAKDLDIQDQLGLTWIVIQSEALLEQQAANGDIGNNIDVPKLENYLTELGYDGSGILTKTHEGHFKRIAQEIWLEQRGKKNVRNLNDDELNTKTIEVSKGLNEAAPVMGKVRLYDGKTGEPFDQPVTVGYTYMMKLIHLVDDKIHARSTGPYSLITQQPLGGKAQFGGQRFGEMEVWALEAYGAANVLQEMLTVKSDDIVGRVKTYESIVKGNSLFEPGVPESFKVLVKELQSLGLSVEVLNQEQEKHEFDEGYIESIPKLGI
;
A
#
# COMPACT_ATOMS: atom_id res chain seq x y z
N PHE A 1 -17.29 18.65 -53.02
CA PHE A 1 -16.84 17.85 -51.89
C PHE A 1 -17.99 16.99 -51.43
N GLY A 2 -18.00 15.70 -51.77
CA GLY A 2 -19.02 14.74 -51.44
C GLY A 2 -19.02 14.32 -49.95
N GLU A 3 -19.81 13.33 -49.58
CA GLU A 3 -20.01 12.83 -48.19
C GLU A 3 -18.73 12.59 -47.37
N LYS A 4 -17.59 12.36 -48.03
CA LYS A 4 -16.28 12.23 -47.36
C LYS A 4 -15.76 13.49 -46.66
N ALA A 5 -16.30 14.68 -46.98
CA ALA A 5 -15.92 15.93 -46.30
C ALA A 5 -16.66 16.14 -44.96
N ARG A 6 -17.59 15.25 -44.60
CA ARG A 6 -18.40 15.34 -43.38
C ARG A 6 -17.91 14.46 -42.22
N GLU A 7 -16.86 13.64 -42.42
CA GLU A 7 -16.24 12.93 -41.32
C GLU A 7 -15.38 13.90 -40.50
N VAL A 8 -16.01 14.78 -39.76
CA VAL A 8 -15.32 15.55 -38.71
C VAL A 8 -15.11 14.59 -37.56
N ARG A 9 -13.84 14.23 -37.37
CA ARG A 9 -13.44 13.40 -36.22
C ARG A 9 -13.43 14.27 -34.97
N ASP A 10 -14.17 13.88 -33.93
CA ASP A 10 -14.09 14.53 -32.63
C ASP A 10 -12.72 14.25 -32.00
N THR A 11 -11.92 15.32 -31.86
CA THR A 11 -10.57 15.29 -31.24
C THR A 11 -10.59 15.84 -29.82
N SER A 12 -11.76 16.05 -29.22
CA SER A 12 -11.85 16.56 -27.86
C SER A 12 -11.18 15.62 -26.86
N LEU A 13 -10.51 16.21 -25.86
CA LEU A 13 -9.90 15.47 -24.77
C LEU A 13 -11.02 14.93 -23.87
N ARG A 14 -11.01 13.64 -23.62
CA ARG A 14 -11.94 12.95 -22.73
C ARG A 14 -11.21 12.45 -21.49
N VAL A 15 -11.93 12.34 -20.37
CA VAL A 15 -11.42 11.72 -19.16
C VAL A 15 -11.01 10.27 -19.47
N PRO A 16 -9.76 9.85 -19.14
CA PRO A 16 -9.30 8.50 -19.39
C PRO A 16 -10.19 7.44 -18.74
N HIS A 17 -10.26 6.25 -19.35
CA HIS A 17 -11.02 5.14 -18.82
C HIS A 17 -10.52 4.72 -17.43
N GLY A 18 -11.45 4.61 -16.46
CA GLY A 18 -11.13 4.28 -15.07
C GLY A 18 -10.84 5.48 -14.18
N GLU A 19 -10.84 6.71 -14.73
CA GLU A 19 -10.73 7.95 -13.95
C GLU A 19 -12.09 8.64 -13.80
N LYS A 20 -12.26 9.32 -12.67
CA LYS A 20 -13.47 10.07 -12.34
C LYS A 20 -13.11 11.27 -11.48
N GLY A 21 -13.97 12.28 -11.47
CA GLY A 21 -13.75 13.44 -10.61
C GLY A 21 -14.80 14.52 -10.80
N THR A 22 -14.72 15.56 -9.99
CA THR A 22 -15.58 16.73 -10.05
C THR A 22 -14.76 17.91 -10.57
N VAL A 23 -15.27 18.61 -11.57
CA VAL A 23 -14.64 19.82 -12.10
C VAL A 23 -14.70 20.92 -11.03
N THR A 24 -13.53 21.45 -10.65
CA THR A 24 -13.39 22.50 -9.63
C THR A 24 -13.10 23.87 -10.22
N ASP A 25 -12.38 23.92 -11.34
CA ASP A 25 -12.00 25.17 -11.98
C ASP A 25 -11.85 24.97 -13.49
N VAL A 26 -12.20 26.01 -14.27
CA VAL A 26 -12.02 26.03 -15.71
C VAL A 26 -11.39 27.38 -16.08
N LYS A 27 -10.19 27.33 -16.67
CA LYS A 27 -9.47 28.51 -17.17
C LYS A 27 -9.38 28.44 -18.69
N ILE A 28 -9.75 29.53 -19.33
CA ILE A 28 -9.67 29.67 -20.77
C ILE A 28 -8.54 30.67 -21.07
N PHE A 29 -7.63 30.27 -21.92
CA PHE A 29 -6.52 31.09 -22.38
C PHE A 29 -6.74 31.37 -23.89
N THR A 30 -6.77 32.63 -24.27
CA THR A 30 -6.85 33.07 -25.66
C THR A 30 -5.52 33.65 -26.11
N ARG A 31 -5.30 33.77 -27.41
CA ARG A 31 -4.08 34.37 -27.96
C ARG A 31 -3.86 35.83 -27.54
N ASP A 32 -4.96 36.50 -27.23
CA ASP A 32 -4.92 37.89 -26.77
C ASP A 32 -4.45 38.00 -25.31
N ASP A 33 -4.58 36.93 -24.54
CA ASP A 33 -4.25 36.91 -23.10
C ASP A 33 -2.88 36.32 -22.80
N VAL A 34 -2.36 35.44 -23.68
CA VAL A 34 -1.10 34.70 -23.45
C VAL A 34 -0.31 34.57 -24.77
N ASP A 35 0.92 35.10 -24.78
CA ASP A 35 1.82 35.07 -25.93
C ASP A 35 2.40 33.69 -26.27
N ASP A 36 2.37 32.73 -25.30
CA ASP A 36 3.02 31.41 -25.40
C ASP A 36 2.10 30.25 -25.80
N LEU A 37 1.03 30.51 -26.53
CA LEU A 37 0.22 29.42 -27.08
C LEU A 37 0.93 28.75 -28.26
N PRO A 38 0.87 27.40 -28.39
CA PRO A 38 1.44 26.67 -29.52
C PRO A 38 0.95 27.24 -30.87
N SER A 39 1.74 27.14 -31.92
CA SER A 39 1.33 27.47 -33.29
C SER A 39 0.04 26.67 -33.60
N ASP A 40 -0.90 27.31 -34.26
CA ASP A 40 -2.19 26.73 -34.65
C ASP A 40 -3.25 26.51 -33.54
N VAL A 41 -2.95 26.88 -32.28
CA VAL A 41 -3.92 26.86 -31.18
C VAL A 41 -4.48 28.26 -30.97
N ASN A 42 -5.79 28.46 -31.14
CA ASN A 42 -6.44 29.74 -30.90
C ASN A 42 -6.91 29.90 -29.44
N GLN A 43 -7.35 28.80 -28.82
CA GLN A 43 -7.77 28.78 -27.42
C GLN A 43 -7.31 27.50 -26.75
N MET A 44 -6.86 27.62 -25.50
CA MET A 44 -6.53 26.50 -24.64
C MET A 44 -7.43 26.55 -23.40
N VAL A 45 -8.11 25.45 -23.13
CA VAL A 45 -8.97 25.32 -21.95
C VAL A 45 -8.29 24.38 -20.95
N LYS A 46 -8.01 24.89 -19.75
CA LYS A 46 -7.47 24.12 -18.63
C LYS A 46 -8.59 23.80 -17.65
N VAL A 47 -8.95 22.55 -17.56
CA VAL A 47 -9.97 22.05 -16.63
C VAL A 47 -9.27 21.38 -15.45
N SER A 48 -9.55 21.85 -14.23
CA SER A 48 -9.07 21.25 -12.98
C SER A 48 -10.13 20.31 -12.45
N VAL A 49 -9.76 19.04 -12.25
CA VAL A 49 -10.66 18.00 -11.78
C VAL A 49 -10.16 17.47 -10.43
N ALA A 50 -11.01 17.53 -9.41
CA ALA A 50 -10.72 16.98 -8.10
C ALA A 50 -11.25 15.55 -7.97
N HIS A 51 -10.43 14.64 -7.50
CA HIS A 51 -10.82 13.27 -7.18
C HIS A 51 -10.37 12.91 -5.78
N LYS A 52 -11.32 12.57 -4.90
CA LYS A 52 -11.04 12.11 -3.54
C LYS A 52 -10.78 10.61 -3.56
N ARG A 53 -9.52 10.22 -3.36
CA ARG A 53 -9.10 8.82 -3.29
C ARG A 53 -8.92 8.39 -1.84
N LYS A 54 -9.87 7.63 -1.32
CA LYS A 54 -9.75 6.97 -0.01
C LYS A 54 -8.77 5.81 -0.11
N ILE A 55 -8.24 5.36 1.04
CA ILE A 55 -7.42 4.15 1.11
C ILE A 55 -8.30 2.94 0.80
N THR A 56 -7.84 2.09 -0.11
CA THR A 56 -8.51 0.84 -0.51
C THR A 56 -7.55 -0.34 -0.36
N ALA A 57 -8.11 -1.56 -0.32
CA ALA A 57 -7.29 -2.76 -0.38
C ALA A 57 -6.47 -2.78 -1.69
N GLY A 58 -5.17 -3.06 -1.59
CA GLY A 58 -4.24 -3.00 -2.72
C GLY A 58 -3.41 -1.70 -2.78
N ASP A 59 -3.80 -0.64 -2.07
CA ASP A 59 -3.00 0.58 -1.99
C ASP A 59 -1.72 0.35 -1.19
N LYS A 60 -0.64 1.00 -1.60
CA LYS A 60 0.65 0.87 -0.95
C LYS A 60 0.86 1.96 0.08
N MET A 61 1.23 1.54 1.28
CA MET A 61 1.58 2.42 2.38
C MET A 61 2.99 2.15 2.88
N ALA A 62 3.62 3.13 3.49
CA ALA A 62 4.95 3.00 4.06
C ALA A 62 5.13 3.92 5.27
N GLY A 63 5.98 3.49 6.21
CA GLY A 63 6.52 4.37 7.23
C GLY A 63 7.83 5.05 6.78
N ARG A 64 8.58 5.59 7.74
CA ARG A 64 9.88 6.27 7.52
C ARG A 64 11.10 5.36 7.65
N HIS A 65 10.90 4.07 7.94
CA HIS A 65 11.96 3.10 8.28
C HIS A 65 12.11 1.99 7.21
N GLY A 66 11.71 2.23 5.96
CA GLY A 66 11.73 1.21 4.92
C GLY A 66 10.64 0.13 5.07
N ASN A 67 9.73 0.30 6.00
CA ASN A 67 8.58 -0.55 6.24
C ASN A 67 7.46 -0.23 5.24
N LYS A 68 7.51 -0.86 4.08
CA LYS A 68 6.51 -0.73 3.02
C LYS A 68 5.60 -1.95 2.98
N GLY A 69 4.34 -1.72 2.71
CA GLY A 69 3.35 -2.80 2.60
C GLY A 69 2.15 -2.40 1.76
N VAL A 70 1.38 -3.40 1.37
CA VAL A 70 0.14 -3.23 0.63
C VAL A 70 -1.01 -3.53 1.58
N VAL A 71 -2.04 -2.70 1.57
CA VAL A 71 -3.25 -2.90 2.36
C VAL A 71 -3.94 -4.18 1.89
N SER A 72 -4.04 -5.17 2.75
CA SER A 72 -4.67 -6.45 2.42
C SER A 72 -6.18 -6.43 2.63
N LYS A 73 -6.63 -5.78 3.70
CA LYS A 73 -8.03 -5.73 4.09
C LYS A 73 -8.35 -4.42 4.82
N ILE A 74 -9.54 -3.90 4.59
CA ILE A 74 -10.14 -2.82 5.38
C ILE A 74 -11.23 -3.44 6.22
N VAL A 75 -11.13 -3.23 7.53
CA VAL A 75 -12.06 -3.75 8.53
C VAL A 75 -12.96 -2.61 9.00
N ALA A 76 -14.22 -2.90 9.30
CA ALA A 76 -15.12 -1.93 9.91
C ALA A 76 -14.60 -1.49 11.28
N LEU A 77 -14.88 -0.25 11.67
CA LEU A 77 -14.38 0.32 12.93
C LEU A 77 -14.81 -0.51 14.15
N GLU A 78 -16.04 -1.03 14.10
CA GLU A 78 -16.64 -1.86 15.16
C GLU A 78 -15.93 -3.21 15.36
N ASP A 79 -15.34 -3.74 14.25
CA ASP A 79 -14.63 -5.03 14.24
C ASP A 79 -13.14 -4.89 14.58
N MET A 80 -12.63 -3.66 14.69
CA MET A 80 -11.21 -3.42 15.00
C MET A 80 -10.94 -3.66 16.49
N PRO A 81 -9.74 -4.18 16.82
CA PRO A 81 -9.31 -4.28 18.22
C PRO A 81 -9.30 -2.90 18.89
N TYR A 82 -9.64 -2.86 20.16
CA TYR A 82 -9.74 -1.63 20.95
C TYR A 82 -9.03 -1.76 22.31
N GLN A 83 -8.66 -0.61 22.86
CA GLN A 83 -8.03 -0.48 24.16
C GLN A 83 -9.06 -0.42 25.29
N ASN A 84 -8.61 -0.42 26.55
CA ASN A 84 -9.48 -0.34 27.74
C ASN A 84 -10.36 0.94 27.78
N ASP A 85 -9.91 2.01 27.16
CA ASP A 85 -10.63 3.28 27.05
C ASP A 85 -11.67 3.30 25.91
N GLY A 86 -11.80 2.18 25.19
CA GLY A 86 -12.69 2.06 24.02
C GLY A 86 -12.08 2.60 22.72
N SER A 87 -10.85 3.13 22.72
CA SER A 87 -10.19 3.64 21.53
C SER A 87 -9.81 2.51 20.58
N PRO A 88 -10.32 2.48 19.33
CA PRO A 88 -9.97 1.45 18.35
C PRO A 88 -8.56 1.66 17.79
N VAL A 89 -7.92 0.56 17.41
CA VAL A 89 -6.66 0.57 16.66
C VAL A 89 -6.96 0.91 15.20
N GLU A 90 -6.21 1.85 14.63
CA GLU A 90 -6.46 2.32 13.25
C GLU A 90 -5.74 1.48 12.19
N ILE A 91 -4.62 0.85 12.53
CA ILE A 91 -3.83 0.01 11.61
C ILE A 91 -3.24 -1.20 12.35
N ILE A 92 -3.25 -2.34 11.70
CA ILE A 92 -2.63 -3.58 12.18
C ILE A 92 -1.51 -3.94 11.22
N LEU A 93 -0.30 -4.08 11.76
CA LEU A 93 0.90 -4.42 11.00
C LEU A 93 1.37 -5.82 11.35
N ASN A 94 1.82 -6.58 10.35
CA ASN A 94 2.35 -7.91 10.56
C ASN A 94 3.76 -7.84 11.17
N PRO A 95 3.99 -8.40 12.37
CA PRO A 95 5.29 -8.34 13.03
C PRO A 95 6.38 -9.16 12.32
N ILE A 96 6.04 -10.14 11.48
CA ILE A 96 7.01 -10.94 10.72
C ILE A 96 7.87 -10.06 9.78
N GLY A 97 7.33 -8.92 9.34
CA GLY A 97 8.05 -7.95 8.49
C GLY A 97 9.21 -7.22 9.19
N VAL A 98 9.37 -7.36 10.52
CA VAL A 98 10.39 -6.63 11.29
C VAL A 98 11.70 -7.43 11.44
N PRO A 99 11.72 -8.68 11.94
CA PRO A 99 12.96 -9.38 12.28
C PRO A 99 13.90 -9.58 11.10
N SER A 100 13.37 -10.02 9.95
CA SER A 100 14.17 -10.29 8.75
C SER A 100 14.75 -9.03 8.10
N ARG A 101 14.15 -7.87 8.33
CA ARG A 101 14.56 -6.59 7.75
C ARG A 101 15.33 -5.69 8.70
N MET A 102 15.42 -6.07 9.97
CA MET A 102 16.21 -5.38 11.02
C MET A 102 15.91 -3.86 11.14
N ASN A 103 14.74 -3.41 10.71
CA ASN A 103 14.31 -2.01 10.79
C ASN A 103 13.65 -1.72 12.15
N ILE A 104 14.41 -1.84 13.22
CA ILE A 104 13.97 -1.70 14.61
C ILE A 104 13.46 -0.28 14.90
N GLY A 105 13.95 0.72 14.15
CA GLY A 105 13.52 2.12 14.29
C GLY A 105 12.01 2.33 14.24
N GLN A 106 11.26 1.50 13.51
CA GLN A 106 9.80 1.55 13.48
C GLN A 106 9.16 1.21 14.85
N ILE A 107 9.78 0.31 15.62
CA ILE A 107 9.32 -0.04 16.97
C ILE A 107 9.63 1.08 17.94
N TYR A 108 10.82 1.66 17.87
CA TYR A 108 11.19 2.83 18.67
C TYR A 108 10.29 4.02 18.37
N GLU A 109 9.97 4.28 17.10
CA GLU A 109 9.01 5.32 16.72
C GLU A 109 7.63 5.05 17.31
N THR A 110 7.16 3.80 17.29
CA THR A 110 5.85 3.43 17.84
C THR A 110 5.79 3.68 19.35
N HIS A 111 6.83 3.31 20.08
CA HIS A 111 6.93 3.52 21.54
C HIS A 111 7.03 5.01 21.89
N LEU A 112 7.95 5.72 21.26
CA LEU A 112 8.11 7.16 21.50
C LEU A 112 6.88 7.94 21.04
N GLY A 113 6.23 7.51 19.96
CA GLY A 113 4.97 8.07 19.47
C GLY A 113 3.82 7.91 20.47
N LEU A 114 3.75 6.79 21.19
CA LEU A 114 2.78 6.59 22.26
C LEU A 114 2.99 7.63 23.38
N ALA A 115 4.23 7.77 23.84
CA ALA A 115 4.57 8.75 24.86
C ALA A 115 4.30 10.18 24.39
N ALA A 116 4.75 10.55 23.20
CA ALA A 116 4.57 11.88 22.64
C ALA A 116 3.10 12.25 22.43
N LYS A 117 2.26 11.31 22.00
CA LYS A 117 0.82 11.54 21.84
C LYS A 117 0.13 11.74 23.18
N THR A 118 0.44 10.91 24.17
CA THR A 118 -0.18 10.99 25.51
C THR A 118 0.25 12.24 26.26
N LEU A 119 1.54 12.58 26.24
CA LEU A 119 2.08 13.75 26.93
C LEU A 119 1.92 15.06 26.14
N GLY A 120 1.51 15.00 24.86
CA GLY A 120 1.18 16.15 24.02
C GLY A 120 2.38 16.92 23.46
N TYR A 121 3.56 16.30 23.38
CA TYR A 121 4.74 16.91 22.77
C TYR A 121 5.09 16.35 21.40
N ARG A 122 5.96 17.04 20.67
CA ARG A 122 6.48 16.59 19.38
C ARG A 122 7.94 16.16 19.52
N ALA A 123 8.22 14.86 19.35
CA ALA A 123 9.57 14.34 19.34
C ALA A 123 10.26 14.63 17.99
N ILE A 124 11.44 15.25 18.03
CA ILE A 124 12.28 15.53 16.87
C ILE A 124 13.58 14.74 17.03
N THR A 125 13.79 13.76 16.16
CA THR A 125 14.93 12.84 16.22
C THR A 125 15.72 12.90 14.91
N PRO A 126 16.72 13.80 14.77
CA PRO A 126 17.59 13.86 13.60
C PRO A 126 18.40 12.58 13.42
N VAL A 127 18.91 12.35 12.21
CA VAL A 127 19.57 11.08 11.81
C VAL A 127 20.75 10.72 12.71
N PHE A 128 21.55 11.71 13.15
CA PHE A 128 22.75 11.50 13.99
C PHE A 128 22.56 11.93 15.46
N ASP A 129 21.37 12.37 15.81
CA ASP A 129 21.01 12.77 17.18
C ASP A 129 19.64 12.18 17.51
N GLY A 130 19.57 10.85 17.49
CA GLY A 130 18.37 10.08 17.78
C GLY A 130 18.18 9.85 19.27
N ALA A 131 16.96 9.46 19.66
CA ALA A 131 16.65 9.06 21.02
C ALA A 131 17.33 7.72 21.36
N LYS A 132 17.91 7.61 22.54
CA LYS A 132 18.47 6.37 23.08
C LYS A 132 17.37 5.48 23.66
N ASP A 133 17.66 4.19 23.81
CA ASP A 133 16.71 3.23 24.41
C ASP A 133 16.25 3.64 25.80
N LEU A 134 17.16 4.20 26.62
CA LEU A 134 16.84 4.69 27.96
C LEU A 134 15.90 5.87 27.92
N ASP A 135 16.10 6.81 27.01
CA ASP A 135 15.23 7.99 26.86
C ASP A 135 13.80 7.56 26.51
N ILE A 136 13.65 6.60 25.59
CA ILE A 136 12.34 6.09 25.18
C ILE A 136 11.65 5.37 26.35
N GLN A 137 12.38 4.53 27.08
CA GLN A 137 11.85 3.82 28.24
C GLN A 137 11.47 4.77 29.38
N ASP A 138 12.23 5.83 29.56
CA ASP A 138 11.96 6.87 30.53
C ASP A 138 10.68 7.65 30.20
N GLN A 139 10.52 8.03 28.93
CA GLN A 139 9.28 8.67 28.45
C GLN A 139 8.05 7.75 28.58
N LEU A 140 8.19 6.45 28.33
CA LEU A 140 7.12 5.48 28.58
C LEU A 140 6.81 5.35 30.07
N GLY A 141 7.83 5.36 30.93
CA GLY A 141 7.67 5.37 32.37
C GLY A 141 6.89 6.59 32.87
N LEU A 142 7.29 7.79 32.39
CA LEU A 142 6.58 9.03 32.69
C LEU A 142 5.11 8.96 32.22
N THR A 143 4.89 8.50 31.00
CA THR A 143 3.54 8.34 30.44
C THR A 143 2.67 7.46 31.34
N TRP A 144 3.20 6.32 31.78
CA TRP A 144 2.49 5.42 32.67
C TRP A 144 2.17 6.06 34.03
N ILE A 145 3.12 6.76 34.64
CA ILE A 145 2.92 7.46 35.92
C ILE A 145 1.83 8.55 35.79
N VAL A 146 1.85 9.32 34.71
CA VAL A 146 0.87 10.37 34.44
C VAL A 146 -0.53 9.79 34.26
N ILE A 147 -0.66 8.64 33.59
CA ILE A 147 -1.94 7.94 33.47
C ILE A 147 -2.43 7.42 34.83
N GLN A 148 -1.54 6.83 35.64
CA GLN A 148 -1.89 6.29 36.95
C GLN A 148 -2.28 7.38 37.97
N SER A 149 -1.67 8.54 37.89
CA SER A 149 -2.00 9.70 38.71
C SER A 149 -3.23 10.46 38.26
N GLU A 150 -3.81 10.09 37.10
CA GLU A 150 -4.91 10.83 36.44
C GLU A 150 -4.54 12.33 36.26
N ALA A 151 -3.26 12.63 36.04
CA ALA A 151 -2.76 13.99 35.89
C ALA A 151 -2.81 14.51 34.44
N LEU A 152 -3.48 13.80 33.52
CA LEU A 152 -3.73 14.31 32.18
C LEU A 152 -4.81 15.38 32.18
N LEU A 153 -4.53 16.50 31.51
CA LEU A 153 -5.50 17.58 31.32
C LEU A 153 -6.42 17.22 30.13
N GLU A 154 -7.73 17.42 30.27
CA GLU A 154 -8.71 17.13 29.21
C GLU A 154 -8.53 17.99 27.95
N GLN A 155 -8.01 19.21 28.09
CA GLN A 155 -7.71 20.10 26.98
C GLN A 155 -6.23 20.00 26.61
N GLN A 156 -5.93 19.31 25.53
CA GLN A 156 -4.58 19.26 24.97
C GLN A 156 -4.20 20.64 24.42
N ALA A 157 -3.24 21.30 25.07
CA ALA A 157 -2.67 22.52 24.53
C ALA A 157 -1.88 22.25 23.25
N ALA A 158 -2.12 23.02 22.22
CA ALA A 158 -1.51 22.85 20.89
C ALA A 158 0.01 23.15 20.85
N ASN A 159 0.60 23.61 21.96
CA ASN A 159 1.99 24.04 22.07
C ASN A 159 2.83 22.93 22.72
N GLY A 160 3.53 22.21 21.95
CA GLY A 160 4.43 21.08 22.06
C GLY A 160 5.42 20.91 23.22
N ASP A 161 5.22 21.47 24.39
CA ASP A 161 6.06 21.24 25.56
C ASP A 161 5.43 20.25 26.54
N ILE A 162 6.23 19.34 27.08
CA ILE A 162 5.82 18.23 27.97
C ILE A 162 4.98 18.67 29.16
N GLY A 163 5.16 19.88 29.66
CA GLY A 163 4.43 20.37 30.82
C GLY A 163 3.01 20.87 30.55
N ASN A 164 2.63 21.11 29.29
CA ASN A 164 1.37 21.79 28.97
C ASN A 164 0.13 20.92 29.08
N ASN A 165 0.29 19.60 29.03
CA ASN A 165 -0.81 18.63 29.09
C ASN A 165 -0.86 17.86 30.42
N ILE A 166 -0.03 18.20 31.37
CA ILE A 166 0.11 17.53 32.66
C ILE A 166 -0.25 18.48 33.80
N ASP A 167 -1.12 18.04 34.68
CA ASP A 167 -1.33 18.69 35.98
C ASP A 167 -0.15 18.32 36.90
N VAL A 168 0.90 19.20 36.85
CA VAL A 168 2.13 18.98 37.59
C VAL A 168 1.91 18.89 39.12
N PRO A 169 1.11 19.76 39.77
CA PRO A 169 0.77 19.60 41.17
C PRO A 169 0.15 18.28 41.56
N LYS A 170 -0.75 17.75 40.71
CA LYS A 170 -1.40 16.46 40.95
C LYS A 170 -0.41 15.28 40.82
N LEU A 171 0.49 15.36 39.85
CA LEU A 171 1.55 14.39 39.66
C LEU A 171 2.54 14.39 40.83
N GLU A 172 2.98 15.57 41.28
CA GLU A 172 3.88 15.73 42.42
C GLU A 172 3.26 15.21 43.73
N ASN A 173 1.98 15.48 43.97
CA ASN A 173 1.27 14.99 45.17
C ASN A 173 1.17 13.45 45.12
N TYR A 174 0.80 12.85 43.97
CA TYR A 174 0.73 11.41 43.82
C TYR A 174 2.07 10.72 44.13
N LEU A 175 3.16 11.25 43.63
CA LEU A 175 4.50 10.70 43.89
C LEU A 175 4.94 10.88 45.34
N THR A 176 4.60 12.03 45.96
CA THR A 176 4.90 12.28 47.35
C THR A 176 4.13 11.33 48.28
N GLU A 177 2.86 11.04 47.99
CA GLU A 177 2.05 10.04 48.72
C GLU A 177 2.67 8.64 48.67
N LEU A 178 3.31 8.30 47.54
CA LEU A 178 4.03 7.02 47.37
C LEU A 178 5.44 7.03 47.95
N GLY A 179 5.88 8.15 48.54
CA GLY A 179 7.19 8.30 49.19
C GLY A 179 8.36 8.59 48.27
N TYR A 180 8.08 9.16 47.10
CA TYR A 180 9.09 9.70 46.18
C TYR A 180 9.18 11.21 46.29
N ASP A 181 10.37 11.77 45.97
CA ASP A 181 10.52 13.22 45.90
C ASP A 181 9.87 13.76 44.61
N GLY A 182 8.62 14.21 44.77
CA GLY A 182 7.84 14.77 43.65
C GLY A 182 8.22 16.19 43.25
N SER A 183 8.97 16.91 44.08
CA SER A 183 9.22 18.35 43.84
C SER A 183 10.12 18.58 42.63
N GLY A 184 9.61 19.31 41.64
CA GLY A 184 10.33 19.64 40.40
C GLY A 184 10.74 18.44 39.58
N ILE A 185 9.94 17.36 39.60
CA ILE A 185 10.27 16.06 39.00
C ILE A 185 10.49 16.15 37.48
N LEU A 186 9.77 17.03 36.80
CA LEU A 186 9.94 17.25 35.35
C LEU A 186 11.22 18.00 34.98
N THR A 187 11.83 18.72 35.97
CA THR A 187 13.09 19.47 35.79
C THR A 187 14.32 18.68 36.20
N LYS A 188 14.14 17.61 36.99
CA LYS A 188 15.22 16.71 37.43
C LYS A 188 15.49 15.65 36.38
N THR A 189 16.28 15.98 35.37
CA THR A 189 16.66 15.05 34.28
C THR A 189 17.82 14.16 34.72
N HIS A 190 17.50 13.02 35.32
CA HIS A 190 18.45 11.91 35.41
C HIS A 190 18.02 10.82 34.43
N GLU A 191 18.93 10.33 33.56
CA GLU A 191 18.65 9.25 32.60
C GLU A 191 18.07 8.03 33.33
N GLY A 192 16.87 7.58 32.95
CA GLY A 192 16.22 6.39 33.51
C GLY A 192 15.46 6.58 34.84
N HIS A 193 15.25 7.78 35.29
CA HIS A 193 14.58 8.08 36.58
C HIS A 193 13.10 7.66 36.58
N PHE A 194 12.34 8.07 35.57
CA PHE A 194 10.92 7.74 35.47
C PHE A 194 10.69 6.25 35.16
N LYS A 195 11.57 5.63 34.38
CA LYS A 195 11.56 4.20 34.13
C LYS A 195 11.62 3.43 35.44
N ARG A 196 12.57 3.78 36.30
CA ARG A 196 12.79 3.12 37.59
C ARG A 196 11.58 3.29 38.50
N ILE A 197 11.10 4.49 38.69
CA ILE A 197 9.92 4.80 39.51
C ILE A 197 8.69 4.04 39.03
N ALA A 198 8.42 4.04 37.72
CA ALA A 198 7.28 3.34 37.15
C ALA A 198 7.35 1.81 37.41
N GLN A 199 8.53 1.21 37.27
CA GLN A 199 8.74 -0.20 37.54
C GLN A 199 8.59 -0.56 39.02
N GLU A 200 9.13 0.27 39.91
CA GLU A 200 9.00 0.10 41.37
C GLU A 200 7.55 0.16 41.80
N ILE A 201 6.81 1.20 41.42
CA ILE A 201 5.38 1.36 41.75
C ILE A 201 4.57 0.18 41.18
N TRP A 202 4.83 -0.21 39.93
CA TRP A 202 4.09 -1.30 39.29
C TRP A 202 4.30 -2.64 39.99
N LEU A 203 5.52 -2.94 40.46
CA LEU A 203 5.85 -4.14 41.22
C LEU A 203 5.27 -4.10 42.66
N GLU A 204 5.32 -2.93 43.33
CA GLU A 204 4.72 -2.75 44.66
C GLU A 204 3.21 -2.95 44.63
N GLN A 205 2.51 -2.43 43.66
CA GLN A 205 1.07 -2.66 43.45
C GLN A 205 0.71 -4.15 43.31
N ARG A 206 1.67 -4.98 42.84
CA ARG A 206 1.52 -6.45 42.69
C ARG A 206 2.06 -7.24 43.88
N GLY A 207 2.25 -6.57 45.01
CA GLY A 207 2.63 -7.19 46.29
C GLY A 207 4.09 -7.64 46.38
N LYS A 208 4.97 -7.18 45.49
CA LYS A 208 6.41 -7.47 45.61
C LYS A 208 7.05 -6.53 46.62
N LYS A 209 7.74 -7.10 47.62
CA LYS A 209 8.43 -6.34 48.68
C LYS A 209 9.89 -6.10 48.35
N ASN A 210 10.49 -5.08 48.94
CA ASN A 210 11.92 -4.71 48.82
C ASN A 210 12.36 -4.38 47.39
N VAL A 211 11.49 -3.81 46.57
CA VAL A 211 11.76 -3.52 45.15
C VAL A 211 12.73 -2.35 45.03
N ARG A 212 12.63 -1.35 45.89
CA ARG A 212 13.45 -0.11 45.88
C ARG A 212 14.95 -0.35 46.12
N ASN A 213 15.31 -1.48 46.73
CA ASN A 213 16.70 -1.85 47.01
C ASN A 213 17.37 -2.66 45.89
N LEU A 214 16.66 -2.95 44.81
CA LEU A 214 17.18 -3.71 43.67
C LEU A 214 18.04 -2.83 42.75
N ASN A 215 19.02 -3.45 42.13
CA ASN A 215 19.77 -2.82 41.04
C ASN A 215 18.89 -2.72 39.78
N ASP A 216 19.19 -1.83 38.84
CA ASP A 216 18.37 -1.60 37.64
C ASP A 216 18.21 -2.85 36.76
N ASP A 217 19.26 -3.69 36.65
CA ASP A 217 19.21 -4.93 35.91
C ASP A 217 18.32 -5.99 36.59
N GLU A 218 18.42 -6.08 37.91
CA GLU A 218 17.56 -6.97 38.72
C GLU A 218 16.10 -6.51 38.67
N LEU A 219 15.87 -5.19 38.72
CA LEU A 219 14.54 -4.60 38.62
C LEU A 219 13.90 -4.90 37.26
N ASN A 220 14.66 -4.72 36.17
CA ASN A 220 14.20 -5.05 34.83
C ASN A 220 13.87 -6.55 34.69
N THR A 221 14.76 -7.43 35.16
CA THR A 221 14.56 -8.88 35.09
C THR A 221 13.30 -9.30 35.84
N LYS A 222 13.11 -8.79 37.06
CA LYS A 222 11.94 -9.08 37.89
C LYS A 222 10.65 -8.52 37.30
N THR A 223 10.73 -7.32 36.69
CA THR A 223 9.58 -6.72 35.96
C THR A 223 9.13 -7.62 34.81
N ILE A 224 10.09 -8.13 34.02
CA ILE A 224 9.82 -9.03 32.90
C ILE A 224 9.24 -10.37 33.39
N GLU A 225 9.78 -10.95 34.45
CA GLU A 225 9.28 -12.21 35.02
C GLU A 225 7.84 -12.07 35.52
N VAL A 226 7.55 -11.01 36.27
CA VAL A 226 6.19 -10.74 36.80
C VAL A 226 5.23 -10.45 35.66
N SER A 227 5.62 -9.65 34.66
CA SER A 227 4.83 -9.37 33.47
C SER A 227 4.46 -10.66 32.71
N LYS A 228 5.41 -11.56 32.51
CA LYS A 228 5.16 -12.86 31.88
C LYS A 228 4.26 -13.76 32.74
N GLY A 229 4.48 -13.79 34.06
CA GLY A 229 3.72 -14.64 34.98
C GLY A 229 2.26 -14.23 35.12
N LEU A 230 1.97 -12.92 35.07
CA LEU A 230 0.62 -12.35 35.17
C LEU A 230 -0.04 -12.12 33.81
N ASN A 231 0.72 -12.26 32.74
CA ASN A 231 0.29 -11.89 31.38
C ASN A 231 -0.20 -10.45 31.29
N GLU A 232 0.46 -9.54 31.96
CA GLU A 232 0.14 -8.12 32.00
C GLU A 232 1.29 -7.27 31.43
N ALA A 233 0.92 -6.16 30.80
CA ALA A 233 1.90 -5.22 30.26
C ALA A 233 2.63 -4.46 31.36
N ALA A 234 3.96 -4.50 31.38
CA ALA A 234 4.78 -3.67 32.25
C ALA A 234 4.92 -2.23 31.68
N PRO A 235 5.09 -1.19 32.53
CA PRO A 235 4.99 0.22 32.15
C PRO A 235 5.92 0.64 31.00
N VAL A 236 7.11 0.06 30.93
CA VAL A 236 8.18 0.48 30.00
C VAL A 236 8.27 -0.35 28.74
N MET A 237 7.35 -1.29 28.54
CA MET A 237 7.40 -2.21 27.40
C MET A 237 6.62 -1.73 26.17
N GLY A 238 5.89 -0.63 26.27
CA GLY A 238 5.04 -0.15 25.15
C GLY A 238 3.98 -1.14 24.70
N LYS A 239 3.57 -2.04 25.58
CA LYS A 239 2.53 -3.04 25.34
C LYS A 239 1.25 -2.65 26.06
N VAL A 240 0.13 -2.92 25.41
CA VAL A 240 -1.22 -2.60 25.91
C VAL A 240 -2.09 -3.84 25.78
N ARG A 241 -3.04 -4.00 26.70
CA ARG A 241 -4.07 -5.03 26.61
C ARG A 241 -5.12 -4.57 25.61
N LEU A 242 -5.36 -5.37 24.59
CA LEU A 242 -6.39 -5.13 23.58
C LEU A 242 -7.53 -6.11 23.73
N TYR A 243 -8.70 -5.69 23.27
CA TYR A 243 -9.91 -6.49 23.16
C TYR A 243 -10.28 -6.70 21.70
N ASP A 244 -10.79 -7.86 21.35
CA ASP A 244 -11.27 -8.15 20.01
C ASP A 244 -12.60 -7.40 19.76
N GLY A 245 -12.67 -6.62 18.66
CA GLY A 245 -13.87 -5.87 18.31
C GLY A 245 -15.10 -6.73 18.04
N LYS A 246 -14.92 -8.00 17.67
CA LYS A 246 -16.03 -8.91 17.36
C LYS A 246 -16.58 -9.64 18.59
N THR A 247 -15.69 -10.16 19.44
CA THR A 247 -16.05 -10.99 20.57
C THR A 247 -16.11 -10.21 21.88
N GLY A 248 -15.41 -9.08 21.94
CA GLY A 248 -15.23 -8.32 23.19
C GLY A 248 -14.26 -8.99 24.18
N GLU A 249 -13.65 -10.11 23.81
CA GLU A 249 -12.72 -10.82 24.67
C GLU A 249 -11.31 -10.20 24.61
N PRO A 250 -10.57 -10.20 25.72
CA PRO A 250 -9.20 -9.72 25.72
C PRO A 250 -8.29 -10.67 24.92
N PHE A 251 -7.27 -10.11 24.26
CA PHE A 251 -6.23 -10.93 23.64
C PHE A 251 -5.41 -11.69 24.67
N ASP A 252 -4.96 -12.88 24.30
CA ASP A 252 -4.18 -13.78 25.19
C ASP A 252 -2.91 -13.12 25.71
N GLN A 253 -2.30 -12.21 24.95
CA GLN A 253 -1.08 -11.54 25.34
C GLN A 253 -1.17 -10.02 25.06
N PRO A 254 -0.48 -9.20 25.88
CA PRO A 254 -0.35 -7.77 25.61
C PRO A 254 0.34 -7.51 24.28
N VAL A 255 -0.19 -6.58 23.50
CA VAL A 255 0.25 -6.24 22.14
C VAL A 255 1.00 -4.91 22.15
N THR A 256 2.03 -4.76 21.32
CA THR A 256 2.70 -3.49 21.10
C THR A 256 1.77 -2.55 20.34
N VAL A 257 1.40 -1.45 20.98
CA VAL A 257 0.51 -0.41 20.44
C VAL A 257 1.16 0.95 20.62
N GLY A 258 1.04 1.81 19.65
CA GLY A 258 1.54 3.18 19.72
C GLY A 258 1.22 3.94 18.45
N TYR A 259 1.83 5.09 18.28
CA TYR A 259 1.60 5.98 17.15
C TYR A 259 2.82 5.99 16.24
N THR A 260 2.58 5.84 14.96
CA THR A 260 3.62 5.88 13.92
C THR A 260 3.16 6.74 12.75
N TYR A 261 4.12 7.36 12.05
CA TYR A 261 3.84 8.19 10.89
C TYR A 261 3.75 7.31 9.64
N MET A 262 2.53 7.16 9.10
CA MET A 262 2.27 6.35 7.92
C MET A 262 1.94 7.24 6.72
N MET A 263 2.55 6.93 5.58
CA MET A 263 2.39 7.64 4.31
C MET A 263 1.66 6.76 3.31
N LYS A 264 0.68 7.33 2.61
CA LYS A 264 0.09 6.74 1.42
C LYS A 264 1.00 7.03 0.23
N LEU A 265 1.46 5.98 -0.46
CA LEU A 265 2.30 6.14 -1.65
C LEU A 265 1.43 6.32 -2.90
N ILE A 266 2.01 6.91 -3.95
CA ILE A 266 1.33 7.14 -5.24
C ILE A 266 1.02 5.86 -6.01
N HIS A 267 1.52 4.71 -5.55
CA HIS A 267 1.22 3.40 -6.12
C HIS A 267 -0.18 2.91 -5.72
N LEU A 268 -1.20 3.60 -6.22
CA LEU A 268 -2.60 3.27 -5.96
C LEU A 268 -3.07 2.15 -6.88
N VAL A 269 -3.93 1.27 -6.36
CA VAL A 269 -4.46 0.15 -7.13
C VAL A 269 -5.33 0.60 -8.29
N ASP A 270 -6.10 1.67 -8.13
CA ASP A 270 -6.99 2.20 -9.16
C ASP A 270 -6.22 2.68 -10.41
N ASP A 271 -4.99 3.17 -10.23
CA ASP A 271 -4.15 3.57 -11.34
C ASP A 271 -3.54 2.39 -12.10
N LYS A 272 -3.47 1.22 -11.47
CA LYS A 272 -2.83 0.00 -11.99
C LYS A 272 -3.80 -1.05 -12.46
N ILE A 273 -5.03 -1.03 -11.95
CA ILE A 273 -6.06 -1.98 -12.36
C ILE A 273 -6.36 -1.80 -13.84
N HIS A 274 -6.27 -2.89 -14.59
CA HIS A 274 -6.49 -2.88 -16.01
C HIS A 274 -6.99 -4.24 -16.49
N ALA A 275 -7.97 -4.22 -17.37
CA ALA A 275 -8.49 -5.41 -18.05
C ALA A 275 -8.75 -5.08 -19.52
N ARG A 276 -8.63 -6.07 -20.36
CA ARG A 276 -8.86 -5.95 -21.80
C ARG A 276 -9.59 -7.18 -22.32
N SER A 277 -10.59 -6.97 -23.14
CA SER A 277 -11.17 -8.01 -24.01
C SER A 277 -10.59 -7.90 -25.42
N THR A 278 -10.94 -6.86 -26.14
CA THR A 278 -10.41 -6.49 -27.45
C THR A 278 -9.89 -5.06 -27.40
N GLY A 279 -8.96 -4.71 -28.27
CA GLY A 279 -8.39 -3.37 -28.29
C GLY A 279 -7.41 -3.19 -29.46
N PRO A 280 -6.57 -2.17 -29.46
CA PRO A 280 -5.63 -1.90 -30.54
C PRO A 280 -4.52 -2.95 -30.62
N TYR A 281 -4.06 -3.20 -31.84
CA TYR A 281 -3.01 -4.16 -32.19
C TYR A 281 -1.88 -3.46 -32.93
N SER A 282 -0.66 -4.02 -32.85
CA SER A 282 0.48 -3.58 -33.64
C SER A 282 0.21 -3.80 -35.14
N LEU A 283 0.68 -2.92 -35.97
CA LEU A 283 0.48 -3.03 -37.43
C LEU A 283 1.27 -4.16 -38.08
N ILE A 284 2.48 -4.43 -37.60
CA ILE A 284 3.37 -5.45 -38.22
C ILE A 284 3.11 -6.82 -37.63
N THR A 285 3.24 -6.96 -36.31
CA THR A 285 3.14 -8.25 -35.64
C THR A 285 1.70 -8.68 -35.33
N GLN A 286 0.72 -7.80 -35.49
CA GLN A 286 -0.69 -8.04 -35.16
C GLN A 286 -0.94 -8.47 -33.71
N GLN A 287 0.03 -8.26 -32.83
CA GLN A 287 -0.08 -8.54 -31.41
C GLN A 287 -0.76 -7.39 -30.67
N PRO A 288 -1.43 -7.67 -29.54
CA PRO A 288 -1.96 -6.61 -28.68
C PRO A 288 -0.88 -5.64 -28.23
N LEU A 289 -1.17 -4.34 -28.24
CA LEU A 289 -0.28 -3.34 -27.68
C LEU A 289 -0.11 -3.57 -26.16
N GLY A 290 1.01 -3.08 -25.59
CA GLY A 290 1.28 -3.15 -24.17
C GLY A 290 0.87 -1.87 -23.45
N GLY A 291 0.59 -1.99 -22.13
CA GLY A 291 0.34 -0.87 -21.23
C GLY A 291 -1.13 -0.42 -21.12
N LYS A 292 -1.47 0.09 -19.95
CA LYS A 292 -2.84 0.57 -19.63
C LYS A 292 -3.26 1.76 -20.50
N ALA A 293 -2.33 2.67 -20.78
CA ALA A 293 -2.62 3.88 -21.55
C ALA A 293 -3.08 3.60 -23.00
N GLN A 294 -2.56 2.52 -23.61
CA GLN A 294 -2.95 2.08 -24.94
C GLN A 294 -4.06 1.04 -24.93
N PHE A 295 -4.74 0.83 -23.81
CA PHE A 295 -5.70 -0.26 -23.65
C PHE A 295 -5.10 -1.60 -24.08
N GLY A 296 -3.86 -1.86 -23.66
CA GLY A 296 -3.06 -3.01 -24.06
C GLY A 296 -3.33 -4.27 -23.27
N GLY A 297 -2.75 -5.37 -23.74
CA GLY A 297 -2.81 -6.67 -23.07
C GLY A 297 -1.63 -6.92 -22.14
N GLN A 298 -1.73 -8.00 -21.37
CA GLN A 298 -0.62 -8.48 -20.55
C GLN A 298 0.40 -9.22 -21.43
N ARG A 299 1.67 -9.12 -21.06
CA ARG A 299 2.74 -9.87 -21.72
C ARG A 299 2.76 -11.29 -21.18
N PHE A 300 2.57 -12.26 -22.07
CA PHE A 300 2.80 -13.67 -21.79
C PHE A 300 4.22 -14.01 -22.27
N GLY A 301 5.18 -13.98 -21.37
CA GLY A 301 6.59 -14.14 -21.68
C GLY A 301 7.02 -15.60 -21.82
N GLU A 302 8.30 -15.82 -22.12
CA GLU A 302 8.89 -17.14 -22.30
C GLU A 302 8.76 -18.02 -21.05
N MET A 303 8.95 -17.43 -19.84
CA MET A 303 8.83 -18.16 -18.58
C MET A 303 7.39 -18.63 -18.31
N GLU A 304 6.39 -17.86 -18.69
CA GLU A 304 4.97 -18.22 -18.57
C GLU A 304 4.61 -19.35 -19.54
N VAL A 305 5.24 -19.37 -20.73
CA VAL A 305 5.12 -20.49 -21.69
C VAL A 305 5.67 -21.77 -21.06
N TRP A 306 6.85 -21.73 -20.44
CA TRP A 306 7.44 -22.91 -19.77
C TRP A 306 6.54 -23.42 -18.63
N ALA A 307 5.85 -22.54 -17.93
CA ALA A 307 4.91 -22.94 -16.90
C ALA A 307 3.74 -23.74 -17.48
N LEU A 308 3.17 -23.32 -18.60
CA LEU A 308 2.09 -24.06 -19.27
C LEU A 308 2.58 -25.40 -19.86
N GLU A 309 3.80 -25.44 -20.39
CA GLU A 309 4.43 -26.70 -20.84
C GLU A 309 4.61 -27.68 -19.67
N ALA A 310 5.06 -27.20 -18.52
CA ALA A 310 5.21 -28.02 -17.31
C ALA A 310 3.88 -28.61 -16.82
N TYR A 311 2.78 -27.89 -16.99
CA TYR A 311 1.43 -28.39 -16.68
C TYR A 311 0.88 -29.32 -17.78
N GLY A 312 1.52 -29.39 -18.94
CA GLY A 312 0.99 -30.15 -20.10
C GLY A 312 -0.27 -29.55 -20.71
N ALA A 313 -0.52 -28.26 -20.52
CA ALA A 313 -1.70 -27.54 -20.95
C ALA A 313 -1.56 -27.03 -22.40
N ALA A 314 -1.43 -27.95 -23.36
CA ALA A 314 -1.14 -27.64 -24.76
C ALA A 314 -2.25 -26.80 -25.43
N ASN A 315 -3.52 -27.12 -25.20
CA ASN A 315 -4.63 -26.34 -25.76
C ASN A 315 -4.70 -24.91 -25.27
N VAL A 316 -4.42 -24.70 -23.97
CA VAL A 316 -4.37 -23.35 -23.39
C VAL A 316 -3.20 -22.57 -23.98
N LEU A 317 -2.03 -23.20 -24.13
CA LEU A 317 -0.87 -22.58 -24.76
C LEU A 317 -1.15 -22.18 -26.20
N GLN A 318 -1.77 -23.08 -27.00
CA GLN A 318 -2.17 -22.77 -28.36
C GLN A 318 -3.13 -21.57 -28.41
N GLU A 319 -4.11 -21.52 -27.54
CA GLU A 319 -5.06 -20.40 -27.45
C GLU A 319 -4.34 -19.08 -27.12
N MET A 320 -3.39 -19.09 -26.17
CA MET A 320 -2.60 -17.91 -25.79
C MET A 320 -1.76 -17.40 -26.96
N LEU A 321 -1.20 -18.28 -27.77
CA LEU A 321 -0.31 -17.92 -28.89
C LEU A 321 -1.05 -17.51 -30.16
N THR A 322 -2.33 -17.92 -30.33
CA THR A 322 -3.09 -17.71 -31.56
C THR A 322 -4.27 -16.76 -31.36
N VAL A 323 -5.39 -17.27 -30.92
CA VAL A 323 -6.68 -16.57 -30.84
C VAL A 323 -6.63 -15.35 -29.92
N LYS A 324 -5.90 -15.43 -28.81
CA LYS A 324 -5.72 -14.32 -27.86
C LYS A 324 -4.60 -13.35 -28.25
N SER A 325 -3.77 -13.68 -29.21
CA SER A 325 -2.60 -12.89 -29.61
C SER A 325 -2.74 -12.37 -31.05
N ASP A 326 -2.18 -13.07 -32.04
CA ASP A 326 -1.91 -12.55 -33.37
C ASP A 326 -2.61 -13.28 -34.53
N ASP A 327 -3.44 -14.27 -34.28
CA ASP A 327 -4.29 -14.87 -35.32
C ASP A 327 -5.47 -13.95 -35.66
N ILE A 328 -5.35 -13.19 -36.75
CA ILE A 328 -6.35 -12.19 -37.18
C ILE A 328 -7.71 -12.81 -37.43
N VAL A 329 -7.73 -13.90 -38.20
CA VAL A 329 -8.97 -14.58 -38.61
C VAL A 329 -9.59 -15.32 -37.43
N GLY A 330 -8.76 -16.01 -36.65
CA GLY A 330 -9.19 -16.75 -35.47
C GLY A 330 -9.83 -15.82 -34.42
N ARG A 331 -9.26 -14.60 -34.17
CA ARG A 331 -9.85 -13.62 -33.25
C ARG A 331 -11.28 -13.25 -33.61
N VAL A 332 -11.51 -12.91 -34.90
CA VAL A 332 -12.81 -12.46 -35.38
C VAL A 332 -13.83 -13.59 -35.27
N LYS A 333 -13.48 -14.77 -35.76
CA LYS A 333 -14.37 -15.94 -35.75
C LYS A 333 -14.69 -16.40 -34.32
N THR A 334 -13.71 -16.38 -33.42
CA THR A 334 -13.93 -16.76 -32.02
C THR A 334 -14.85 -15.76 -31.31
N TYR A 335 -14.65 -14.46 -31.52
CA TYR A 335 -15.53 -13.45 -30.94
C TYR A 335 -16.98 -13.61 -31.48
N GLU A 336 -17.12 -13.83 -32.78
CA GLU A 336 -18.42 -14.09 -33.42
C GLU A 336 -19.09 -15.36 -32.88
N SER A 337 -18.32 -16.42 -32.67
CA SER A 337 -18.81 -17.70 -32.11
C SER A 337 -19.30 -17.53 -30.67
N ILE A 338 -18.56 -16.76 -29.84
CA ILE A 338 -18.97 -16.46 -28.47
C ILE A 338 -20.28 -15.65 -28.44
N VAL A 339 -20.40 -14.63 -29.30
CA VAL A 339 -21.62 -13.79 -29.38
C VAL A 339 -22.82 -14.60 -29.86
N LYS A 340 -22.62 -15.49 -30.83
CA LYS A 340 -23.67 -16.36 -31.40
C LYS A 340 -23.97 -17.60 -30.57
N GLY A 341 -23.11 -17.96 -29.58
CA GLY A 341 -23.25 -19.18 -28.80
C GLY A 341 -22.89 -20.45 -29.56
N ASN A 342 -22.10 -20.35 -30.61
CA ASN A 342 -21.64 -21.49 -31.41
C ASN A 342 -20.38 -22.14 -30.80
N SER A 343 -20.01 -23.33 -31.29
CA SER A 343 -18.74 -23.98 -30.95
C SER A 343 -17.56 -23.12 -31.40
N LEU A 344 -16.47 -23.17 -30.60
CA LEU A 344 -15.23 -22.43 -30.89
C LEU A 344 -14.59 -22.97 -32.19
N PHE A 345 -13.98 -22.07 -32.93
CA PHE A 345 -13.27 -22.35 -34.16
C PHE A 345 -11.86 -22.87 -33.87
N GLU A 346 -11.32 -23.72 -34.73
CA GLU A 346 -9.94 -24.17 -34.64
C GLU A 346 -8.97 -22.99 -34.87
N PRO A 347 -7.91 -22.84 -34.02
CA PRO A 347 -6.95 -21.79 -34.17
C PRO A 347 -6.18 -21.88 -35.48
N GLY A 348 -5.87 -20.73 -36.08
CA GLY A 348 -5.06 -20.63 -37.27
C GLY A 348 -3.56 -20.52 -36.98
N VAL A 349 -2.81 -20.02 -37.95
CA VAL A 349 -1.35 -19.81 -37.84
C VAL A 349 -1.09 -18.37 -37.32
N PRO A 350 -0.21 -18.19 -36.31
CA PRO A 350 0.18 -16.87 -35.81
C PRO A 350 0.79 -15.98 -36.91
N GLU A 351 0.38 -14.72 -36.99
CA GLU A 351 0.91 -13.77 -37.98
C GLU A 351 2.41 -13.49 -37.76
N SER A 352 2.88 -13.46 -36.53
CA SER A 352 4.31 -13.33 -36.23
C SER A 352 5.15 -14.47 -36.81
N PHE A 353 4.60 -15.69 -36.92
CA PHE A 353 5.28 -16.80 -37.61
C PHE A 353 5.40 -16.56 -39.10
N LYS A 354 4.37 -16.01 -39.73
CA LYS A 354 4.39 -15.67 -41.16
C LYS A 354 5.44 -14.57 -41.43
N VAL A 355 5.50 -13.55 -40.56
CA VAL A 355 6.53 -12.51 -40.63
C VAL A 355 7.93 -13.11 -40.53
N LEU A 356 8.16 -14.01 -39.55
CA LEU A 356 9.45 -14.69 -39.38
C LEU A 356 9.85 -15.47 -40.67
N VAL A 357 8.93 -16.22 -41.27
CA VAL A 357 9.17 -16.96 -42.51
C VAL A 357 9.55 -16.01 -43.66
N LYS A 358 8.85 -14.90 -43.81
CA LYS A 358 9.18 -13.86 -44.81
C LYS A 358 10.52 -13.20 -44.60
N GLU A 359 10.89 -12.91 -43.36
CA GLU A 359 12.20 -12.37 -42.97
C GLU A 359 13.33 -13.36 -43.31
N LEU A 360 13.15 -14.65 -42.98
CA LEU A 360 14.15 -15.67 -43.37
C LEU A 360 14.27 -15.83 -44.86
N GLN A 361 13.16 -15.79 -45.61
CA GLN A 361 13.17 -15.80 -47.07
C GLN A 361 13.90 -14.57 -47.64
N SER A 362 13.77 -13.40 -47.04
CA SER A 362 14.47 -12.18 -47.43
C SER A 362 16.01 -12.29 -47.30
N LEU A 363 16.45 -13.11 -46.34
CA LEU A 363 17.88 -13.45 -46.16
C LEU A 363 18.38 -14.54 -47.16
N GLY A 364 17.53 -15.01 -48.08
CA GLY A 364 17.90 -16.01 -49.08
C GLY A 364 17.76 -17.46 -48.56
N LEU A 365 17.12 -17.65 -47.39
CA LEU A 365 16.85 -18.98 -46.84
C LEU A 365 15.50 -19.50 -47.35
N SER A 366 15.44 -20.76 -47.82
CA SER A 366 14.18 -21.43 -48.15
C SER A 366 13.60 -22.04 -46.88
N VAL A 367 12.44 -21.56 -46.49
CA VAL A 367 11.70 -22.11 -45.32
C VAL A 367 10.35 -22.61 -45.83
N GLU A 368 10.12 -23.89 -45.69
CA GLU A 368 8.87 -24.55 -46.12
C GLU A 368 8.28 -25.30 -44.89
N VAL A 369 6.98 -25.19 -44.71
CA VAL A 369 6.26 -25.98 -43.71
C VAL A 369 5.63 -27.15 -44.41
N LEU A 370 5.95 -28.37 -43.98
CA LEU A 370 5.44 -29.60 -44.51
C LEU A 370 4.46 -30.25 -43.52
N ASN A 371 3.37 -30.80 -44.02
CA ASN A 371 2.48 -31.66 -43.23
C ASN A 371 3.10 -33.07 -43.07
N GLN A 372 2.42 -33.98 -42.34
CA GLN A 372 2.89 -35.36 -42.13
C GLN A 372 3.02 -36.16 -43.44
N GLU A 373 2.32 -35.76 -44.46
CA GLU A 373 2.33 -36.41 -45.80
C GLU A 373 3.40 -35.79 -46.73
N GLN A 374 4.26 -34.90 -46.21
CA GLN A 374 5.30 -34.12 -46.93
C GLN A 374 4.75 -33.19 -48.01
N GLU A 375 3.48 -32.84 -47.94
CA GLU A 375 2.91 -31.80 -48.80
C GLU A 375 3.22 -30.41 -48.20
N LYS A 376 3.47 -29.45 -49.11
CA LYS A 376 3.73 -28.06 -48.70
C LYS A 376 2.46 -27.43 -48.18
N HIS A 377 2.53 -26.88 -47.00
CA HIS A 377 1.44 -26.08 -46.46
C HIS A 377 1.59 -24.64 -47.01
N GLU A 378 0.74 -24.27 -47.95
CA GLU A 378 0.64 -22.89 -48.42
C GLU A 378 -0.09 -22.06 -47.37
N PHE A 379 0.56 -21.00 -46.91
CA PHE A 379 -0.11 -20.01 -46.05
C PHE A 379 -1.04 -19.19 -46.92
N ASP A 380 -2.35 -19.42 -46.79
CA ASP A 380 -3.40 -18.81 -47.59
C ASP A 380 -3.34 -17.26 -47.49
N GLU A 381 -2.84 -16.60 -48.54
CA GLU A 381 -2.78 -15.14 -48.63
C GLU A 381 -4.16 -14.52 -48.99
N GLY A 382 -5.16 -15.35 -49.28
CA GLY A 382 -6.43 -14.93 -49.89
C GLY A 382 -7.48 -14.33 -48.96
N TYR A 383 -7.29 -14.33 -47.64
CA TYR A 383 -8.33 -13.90 -46.72
C TYR A 383 -8.29 -12.41 -46.28
N ILE A 384 -7.28 -11.66 -46.69
CA ILE A 384 -7.17 -10.24 -46.29
C ILE A 384 -8.14 -9.34 -47.08
N GLU A 385 -8.55 -9.73 -48.28
CA GLU A 385 -9.49 -8.94 -49.13
C GLU A 385 -10.96 -9.04 -48.71
N SER A 386 -11.36 -10.00 -47.90
CA SER A 386 -12.76 -10.25 -47.53
C SER A 386 -13.16 -9.76 -46.13
N ILE A 387 -12.26 -9.15 -45.38
CA ILE A 387 -12.63 -8.56 -44.09
C ILE A 387 -13.37 -7.23 -44.33
N PRO A 388 -14.65 -7.12 -43.93
CA PRO A 388 -15.33 -5.84 -43.98
C PRO A 388 -14.48 -4.87 -43.12
N LYS A 389 -14.11 -3.72 -43.70
CA LYS A 389 -13.53 -2.62 -42.92
C LYS A 389 -14.53 -2.22 -41.89
N LEU A 390 -14.50 -2.84 -40.71
CA LEU A 390 -15.20 -2.37 -39.51
C LEU A 390 -14.64 -0.99 -39.20
N GLY A 391 -15.39 0.03 -39.55
CA GLY A 391 -15.10 1.40 -39.23
C GLY A 391 -14.92 1.53 -37.73
N ILE A 392 -13.69 1.85 -37.30
CA ILE A 392 -13.34 2.31 -35.96
C ILE A 392 -13.17 3.83 -36.06
#